data_8192de9888dbac9c88c35fe8d5803dc7
#
_entry.id   8192de9888dbac9c88c35fe8d5803dc7
#
_cell.length_a   1.000
_cell.length_b   1.000
_cell.length_c   1.000
_cell.angle_alpha   90.00
_cell.angle_beta   90.00
_cell.angle_gamma   90.00
#
_symmetry.space_group_name_H-M   'P 1'
#
loop_
_entity.id
_entity.type
_entity.pdbx_description
1 polymer ?
#
loop_
_entity_poly.entity_id
_entity_poly.type
_entity_poly.pdbx_seq_one_letter_code
_entity_poly.pdbx_strand_id
1 'polypeptide(L)'
;MRFKPLLMEVFTIPHQGQHILYFPFRHTVLLGNAALANLVGQANRGDVSAVQRLRETLGDKCDDIAVDEPGEHHLCVRQQPGPFKPTRVSLFLTEDCTLRCRYCYAHGGKSRETMPWDMVTGVIDRIFDNAAAAGRKTMAVNFHGGDPGAVWPLFVRARDYLRDREGSLGIHVTTSVGTNGVLDQAQRLWLTQNIDSATLSVDGPPAIHDSHRILPDGSPSSGLVMKTMEHFDQVKFRYGIRSTITAETVSRMEEIAHFLCSNSAAKRIQMEPMFPRGRAAGSDSRAPEAQEFVDNFRKARKVAAGFGRTLSYSGARLDVLTNVFCKACGDSAVVTPSGDITSCYEVADAKDPLAQVFFFGRYDSETRSFAVDEQRRARLFGLPVLDKPRCQDCFCKWHCAGDCPAKVLHAEGASTQDLPDRCLINRELTRDQLVAALGKD
;
A
#
# COMPACT_ATOMS: atom_id res chain seq x y z
N MET A 1 -33.02 0.02 8.79
CA MET A 1 -32.73 0.91 7.65
C MET A 1 -32.97 0.12 6.37
N ARG A 2 -33.94 0.52 5.54
CA ARG A 2 -34.22 -0.12 4.25
C ARG A 2 -33.09 0.30 3.31
N PHE A 3 -32.25 -0.62 2.90
CA PHE A 3 -31.31 -0.42 1.80
C PHE A 3 -32.14 -0.15 0.54
N LYS A 4 -31.97 1.05 -0.05
CA LYS A 4 -32.42 1.27 -1.43
C LYS A 4 -31.54 0.36 -2.30
N PRO A 5 -32.13 -0.46 -3.19
CA PRO A 5 -31.33 -1.19 -4.16
C PRO A 5 -30.60 -0.17 -5.04
N LEU A 6 -29.27 -0.09 -4.95
CA LEU A 6 -28.46 0.60 -5.94
C LEU A 6 -28.50 -0.25 -7.22
N LEU A 7 -29.35 0.15 -8.14
CA LEU A 7 -29.58 -0.59 -9.38
C LEU A 7 -28.35 -0.61 -10.32
N MET A 8 -27.44 0.33 -10.18
CA MET A 8 -26.15 0.36 -10.91
C MET A 8 -25.18 1.27 -10.17
N GLU A 9 -23.91 0.93 -10.11
CA GLU A 9 -22.85 1.83 -9.66
C GLU A 9 -22.05 2.30 -10.87
N VAL A 10 -22.52 3.36 -11.51
CA VAL A 10 -21.91 3.98 -12.68
C VAL A 10 -21.54 5.41 -12.33
N PHE A 11 -20.30 5.76 -12.61
CA PHE A 11 -19.82 7.12 -12.35
C PHE A 11 -19.75 7.92 -13.64
N THR A 12 -20.15 9.19 -13.57
CA THR A 12 -20.04 10.15 -14.65
C THR A 12 -19.00 11.21 -14.31
N ILE A 13 -18.00 11.38 -15.18
CA ILE A 13 -16.87 12.28 -14.93
C ILE A 13 -16.77 13.26 -16.13
N PRO A 14 -16.88 14.58 -15.91
CA PRO A 14 -16.73 15.57 -16.99
C PRO A 14 -15.36 15.45 -17.65
N HIS A 15 -15.33 15.41 -19.01
CA HIS A 15 -14.11 15.33 -19.80
C HIS A 15 -14.27 16.00 -21.18
N GLN A 16 -13.56 17.11 -21.42
CA GLN A 16 -13.50 17.81 -22.73
C GLN A 16 -14.86 18.06 -23.40
N GLY A 17 -15.83 18.57 -22.64
CA GLY A 17 -17.18 18.83 -23.14
C GLY A 17 -18.10 17.61 -23.24
N GLN A 18 -17.58 16.44 -22.93
CA GLN A 18 -18.29 15.16 -22.84
C GLN A 18 -18.20 14.61 -21.40
N HIS A 19 -18.60 13.36 -21.21
CA HIS A 19 -18.53 12.66 -19.93
C HIS A 19 -17.93 11.28 -20.12
N ILE A 20 -16.99 10.92 -19.25
CA ILE A 20 -16.57 9.53 -19.08
C ILE A 20 -17.66 8.85 -18.24
N LEU A 21 -18.19 7.76 -18.77
CA LEU A 21 -19.09 6.84 -18.07
C LEU A 21 -18.26 5.66 -17.63
N TYR A 22 -18.13 5.48 -16.31
CA TYR A 22 -17.29 4.46 -15.75
C TYR A 22 -18.09 3.43 -14.96
N PHE A 23 -17.96 2.16 -15.36
CA PHE A 23 -18.58 0.97 -14.79
C PHE A 23 -17.52 0.14 -14.06
N PRO A 24 -17.26 0.37 -12.77
CA PRO A 24 -16.13 -0.25 -12.07
C PRO A 24 -16.19 -1.77 -12.07
N PHE A 25 -17.34 -2.36 -11.78
CA PHE A 25 -17.48 -3.82 -11.68
C PHE A 25 -17.41 -4.55 -13.02
N ARG A 26 -17.46 -3.82 -14.14
CA ARG A 26 -17.31 -4.34 -15.50
C ARG A 26 -15.98 -3.93 -16.14
N HIS A 27 -15.15 -3.16 -15.43
CA HIS A 27 -13.92 -2.58 -15.99
C HIS A 27 -14.14 -1.82 -17.30
N THR A 28 -15.37 -1.28 -17.50
CA THR A 28 -15.78 -0.63 -18.76
C THR A 28 -15.74 0.88 -18.59
N VAL A 29 -15.14 1.55 -19.58
CA VAL A 29 -15.04 3.01 -19.66
C VAL A 29 -15.56 3.44 -21.02
N LEU A 30 -16.59 4.29 -21.04
CA LEU A 30 -17.21 4.79 -22.28
C LEU A 30 -17.19 6.32 -22.29
N LEU A 31 -17.19 6.90 -23.49
CA LEU A 31 -17.42 8.33 -23.67
C LEU A 31 -18.88 8.58 -24.03
N GLY A 32 -19.54 9.51 -23.35
CA GLY A 32 -20.95 9.86 -23.57
C GLY A 32 -21.20 11.36 -23.54
N ASN A 33 -22.33 11.77 -24.13
CA ASN A 33 -22.79 13.15 -24.07
C ASN A 33 -23.51 13.46 -22.75
N ALA A 34 -23.89 14.73 -22.54
CA ALA A 34 -24.59 15.18 -21.36
C ALA A 34 -25.96 14.49 -21.13
N ALA A 35 -26.66 14.12 -22.23
CA ALA A 35 -27.94 13.42 -22.13
C ALA A 35 -27.78 12.01 -21.53
N LEU A 36 -26.74 11.28 -21.98
CA LEU A 36 -26.41 9.96 -21.46
C LEU A 36 -25.91 10.05 -20.00
N ALA A 37 -25.11 11.05 -19.67
CA ALA A 37 -24.66 11.29 -18.29
C ALA A 37 -25.85 11.58 -17.34
N ASN A 38 -26.83 12.37 -17.78
CA ASN A 38 -28.06 12.63 -17.03
C ASN A 38 -28.90 11.36 -16.84
N LEU A 39 -28.98 10.52 -17.86
CA LEU A 39 -29.70 9.25 -17.81
C LEU A 39 -29.06 8.30 -16.78
N VAL A 40 -27.72 8.21 -16.78
CA VAL A 40 -26.98 7.48 -15.74
C VAL A 40 -27.27 8.02 -14.35
N GLY A 41 -27.29 9.35 -14.20
CA GLY A 41 -27.61 9.99 -12.90
C GLY A 41 -29.05 9.67 -12.42
N GLN A 42 -30.02 9.56 -13.31
CA GLN A 42 -31.39 9.14 -13.00
C GLN A 42 -31.42 7.66 -12.57
N ALA A 43 -30.76 6.79 -13.32
CA ALA A 43 -30.65 5.36 -13.01
C ALA A 43 -30.01 5.12 -11.64
N ASN A 44 -28.92 5.81 -11.31
CA ASN A 44 -28.26 5.72 -9.99
C ASN A 44 -29.16 6.18 -8.83
N ARG A 45 -30.16 7.03 -9.10
CA ARG A 45 -31.18 7.43 -8.11
C ARG A 45 -32.37 6.45 -8.00
N GLY A 46 -32.33 5.35 -8.73
CA GLY A 46 -33.34 4.29 -8.70
C GLY A 46 -34.51 4.50 -9.66
N ASP A 47 -34.35 5.33 -10.70
CA ASP A 47 -35.35 5.47 -11.78
C ASP A 47 -35.27 4.26 -12.72
N VAL A 48 -36.23 3.34 -12.58
CA VAL A 48 -36.30 2.10 -13.37
C VAL A 48 -36.46 2.41 -14.86
N SER A 49 -37.20 3.49 -15.21
CA SER A 49 -37.40 3.88 -16.61
C SER A 49 -36.08 4.38 -17.25
N ALA A 50 -35.25 5.04 -16.45
CA ALA A 50 -33.93 5.46 -16.88
C ALA A 50 -32.98 4.26 -17.09
N VAL A 51 -33.06 3.24 -16.25
CA VAL A 51 -32.32 1.97 -16.45
C VAL A 51 -32.70 1.31 -17.76
N GLN A 52 -33.99 1.23 -18.07
CA GLN A 52 -34.46 0.66 -19.31
C GLN A 52 -33.98 1.45 -20.53
N ARG A 53 -34.12 2.77 -20.51
CA ARG A 53 -33.60 3.63 -21.59
C ARG A 53 -32.09 3.53 -21.77
N LEU A 54 -31.34 3.35 -20.69
CA LEU A 54 -29.90 3.12 -20.74
C LEU A 54 -29.57 1.82 -21.50
N ARG A 55 -30.30 0.73 -21.20
CA ARG A 55 -30.16 -0.55 -21.91
C ARG A 55 -30.46 -0.41 -23.39
N GLU A 56 -31.57 0.25 -23.73
CA GLU A 56 -31.95 0.51 -25.13
C GLU A 56 -30.92 1.38 -25.88
N THR A 57 -30.32 2.37 -25.19
CA THR A 57 -29.33 3.29 -25.78
C THR A 57 -27.97 2.65 -25.96
N LEU A 58 -27.53 1.81 -25.05
CA LEU A 58 -26.22 1.17 -25.08
C LEU A 58 -26.21 -0.17 -25.84
N GLY A 59 -27.43 -0.75 -26.11
CA GLY A 59 -27.60 -1.98 -26.91
C GLY A 59 -26.77 -3.14 -26.38
N ASP A 60 -26.10 -3.88 -27.29
CA ASP A 60 -25.25 -5.04 -26.94
C ASP A 60 -24.13 -4.70 -25.96
N LYS A 61 -23.71 -3.42 -25.89
CA LYS A 61 -22.79 -2.94 -24.84
C LYS A 61 -23.39 -2.98 -23.45
N CYS A 62 -24.73 -3.07 -23.35
CA CYS A 62 -25.46 -3.24 -22.09
C CYS A 62 -25.58 -4.71 -21.67
N ASP A 63 -25.51 -5.65 -22.58
CA ASP A 63 -25.55 -7.09 -22.26
C ASP A 63 -24.25 -7.48 -21.54
N ASP A 64 -23.12 -6.89 -21.90
CA ASP A 64 -21.87 -6.94 -21.14
C ASP A 64 -21.93 -6.09 -19.85
N ILE A 65 -22.84 -5.11 -19.78
CA ILE A 65 -23.12 -4.25 -18.63
C ILE A 65 -24.34 -4.79 -17.85
N ALA A 66 -24.80 -6.03 -18.14
CA ALA A 66 -25.92 -6.66 -17.45
C ALA A 66 -25.77 -6.53 -15.93
N VAL A 67 -26.79 -5.93 -15.35
CA VAL A 67 -26.82 -5.57 -13.94
C VAL A 67 -26.89 -6.85 -13.12
N ASP A 68 -25.75 -7.28 -12.56
CA ASP A 68 -25.81 -8.10 -11.36
C ASP A 68 -26.52 -7.24 -10.31
N GLU A 69 -27.46 -7.80 -9.61
CA GLU A 69 -28.12 -7.13 -8.49
C GLU A 69 -27.04 -6.50 -7.59
N PRO A 70 -26.99 -5.18 -7.38
CA PRO A 70 -25.89 -4.51 -6.68
C PRO A 70 -25.62 -5.04 -5.26
N GLY A 71 -26.57 -5.75 -4.68
CA GLY A 71 -26.43 -6.40 -3.37
C GLY A 71 -25.59 -7.66 -3.37
N GLU A 72 -25.26 -8.25 -4.53
CA GLU A 72 -24.57 -9.54 -4.61
C GLU A 72 -23.06 -9.42 -4.88
N HIS A 73 -22.57 -8.28 -5.34
CA HIS A 73 -21.14 -8.13 -5.56
C HIS A 73 -20.40 -8.21 -4.21
N HIS A 74 -19.45 -9.13 -4.10
CA HIS A 74 -18.72 -9.42 -2.85
C HIS A 74 -18.06 -8.19 -2.21
N LEU A 75 -17.73 -7.14 -2.98
CA LEU A 75 -17.19 -5.88 -2.48
C LEU A 75 -18.24 -5.02 -1.77
N CYS A 76 -19.53 -5.21 -2.07
CA CYS A 76 -20.63 -4.50 -1.41
C CYS A 76 -21.04 -5.12 -0.07
N VAL A 77 -20.45 -6.27 0.29
CA VAL A 77 -20.72 -6.99 1.52
C VAL A 77 -19.62 -6.69 2.55
N ARG A 78 -20.01 -6.32 3.76
CA ARG A 78 -19.07 -6.21 4.88
C ARG A 78 -18.51 -7.59 5.23
N GLN A 79 -17.21 -7.71 5.21
CA GLN A 79 -16.56 -8.91 5.72
C GLN A 79 -16.66 -8.96 7.25
N GLN A 80 -16.98 -10.13 7.76
CA GLN A 80 -16.94 -10.40 9.20
C GLN A 80 -15.60 -11.06 9.54
N PRO A 81 -14.97 -10.70 10.68
CA PRO A 81 -13.74 -11.33 11.08
C PRO A 81 -13.99 -12.81 11.45
N GLY A 82 -13.36 -13.72 10.71
CA GLY A 82 -13.18 -15.10 11.16
C GLY A 82 -12.13 -15.20 12.27
N PRO A 83 -11.83 -16.40 12.81
CA PRO A 83 -10.75 -16.58 13.79
C PRO A 83 -9.42 -16.04 13.27
N PHE A 84 -8.65 -15.36 14.12
CA PHE A 84 -7.33 -14.84 13.75
C PHE A 84 -6.31 -15.98 13.62
N LYS A 85 -6.17 -16.49 12.42
CA LYS A 85 -5.22 -17.55 12.05
C LYS A 85 -4.38 -17.10 10.85
N PRO A 86 -3.50 -16.11 11.01
CA PRO A 86 -2.72 -15.61 9.91
C PRO A 86 -1.77 -16.67 9.35
N THR A 87 -1.67 -16.73 8.01
CA THR A 87 -0.67 -17.50 7.26
C THR A 87 0.29 -16.58 6.54
N ARG A 88 0.19 -15.28 6.83
CA ARG A 88 1.12 -14.23 6.41
C ARG A 88 1.41 -13.36 7.60
N VAL A 89 2.69 -13.04 7.82
CA VAL A 89 3.13 -12.18 8.90
C VAL A 89 4.21 -11.21 8.42
N SER A 90 4.23 -10.04 9.00
CA SER A 90 5.37 -9.13 8.92
C SER A 90 6.08 -9.09 10.25
N LEU A 91 7.32 -9.50 10.28
CA LEU A 91 8.17 -9.46 11.45
C LEU A 91 8.95 -8.14 11.45
N PHE A 92 8.65 -7.28 12.39
CA PHE A 92 9.45 -6.11 12.67
C PHE A 92 10.56 -6.53 13.63
N LEU A 93 11.70 -6.97 13.05
CA LEU A 93 12.78 -7.55 13.84
C LEU A 93 13.40 -6.55 14.81
N THR A 94 13.34 -5.26 14.48
CA THR A 94 13.91 -4.19 15.32
C THR A 94 13.27 -2.83 15.01
N GLU A 95 13.35 -1.92 15.96
CA GLU A 95 13.09 -0.49 15.74
C GLU A 95 14.35 0.27 15.32
N ASP A 96 15.55 -0.35 15.44
CA ASP A 96 16.79 0.27 14.97
C ASP A 96 16.85 0.34 13.44
N CYS A 97 17.62 1.29 12.94
CA CYS A 97 17.77 1.53 11.52
C CYS A 97 19.19 2.03 11.23
N THR A 98 19.77 1.61 10.12
CA THR A 98 21.07 2.07 9.65
C THR A 98 21.03 3.52 9.14
N LEU A 99 19.85 4.10 8.92
CA LEU A 99 19.65 5.48 8.49
C LEU A 99 18.91 6.34 9.54
N ARG A 100 19.00 7.66 9.34
CA ARG A 100 18.25 8.69 10.09
C ARG A 100 17.48 9.60 9.14
N CYS A 101 16.65 8.99 8.25
CA CYS A 101 15.88 9.74 7.26
C CYS A 101 15.05 10.84 7.91
N ARG A 102 15.08 12.07 7.36
CA ARG A 102 14.44 13.25 7.95
C ARG A 102 12.92 13.12 8.00
N TYR A 103 12.32 12.46 7.02
CA TYR A 103 10.86 12.25 6.91
C TYR A 103 10.38 10.89 7.46
N CYS A 104 11.17 10.17 8.25
CA CYS A 104 10.81 8.82 8.71
C CYS A 104 9.56 8.83 9.58
N TYR A 105 8.49 8.20 9.11
CA TYR A 105 7.22 8.09 9.84
C TYR A 105 7.33 7.22 11.10
N ALA A 106 8.28 6.27 11.12
CA ALA A 106 8.47 5.29 12.20
C ALA A 106 9.55 5.70 13.21
N HIS A 107 10.13 6.91 13.12
CA HIS A 107 11.28 7.31 13.95
C HIS A 107 12.44 6.31 13.96
N GLY A 108 12.64 5.51 12.89
CA GLY A 108 13.64 4.44 12.83
C GLY A 108 14.99 4.82 13.40
N GLY A 109 15.53 4.00 14.31
CA GLY A 109 16.75 4.23 15.06
C GLY A 109 16.63 5.16 16.28
N LYS A 110 15.42 5.59 16.68
CA LYS A 110 15.18 6.25 17.96
C LYS A 110 15.25 5.24 19.12
N SER A 111 14.66 4.08 18.91
CA SER A 111 14.81 2.90 19.78
C SER A 111 15.72 1.87 19.10
N ARG A 112 16.36 1.02 19.88
CA ARG A 112 17.12 -0.15 19.44
C ARG A 112 16.48 -1.45 19.88
N GLU A 113 15.20 -1.41 20.23
CA GLU A 113 14.46 -2.59 20.61
C GLU A 113 14.51 -3.62 19.51
N THR A 114 14.78 -4.85 19.87
CA THR A 114 15.00 -5.97 18.96
C THR A 114 14.17 -7.15 19.43
N MET A 115 13.50 -7.82 18.52
CA MET A 115 12.64 -8.97 18.82
C MET A 115 13.46 -10.10 19.47
N PRO A 116 13.07 -10.60 20.64
CA PRO A 116 13.73 -11.75 21.26
C PRO A 116 13.64 -12.99 20.38
N TRP A 117 14.67 -13.84 20.45
CA TRP A 117 14.76 -15.04 19.61
C TRP A 117 13.61 -16.04 19.81
N ASP A 118 13.22 -16.27 21.04
CA ASP A 118 12.09 -17.14 21.40
C ASP A 118 10.77 -16.63 20.82
N MET A 119 10.59 -15.32 20.74
CA MET A 119 9.46 -14.70 20.09
C MET A 119 9.52 -14.89 18.56
N VAL A 120 10.68 -14.70 17.93
CA VAL A 120 10.85 -14.94 16.48
C VAL A 120 10.43 -16.37 16.14
N THR A 121 10.99 -17.35 16.85
CA THR A 121 10.68 -18.78 16.61
C THR A 121 9.22 -19.09 16.89
N GLY A 122 8.67 -18.59 17.98
CA GLY A 122 7.31 -18.85 18.37
C GLY A 122 6.27 -18.27 17.41
N VAL A 123 6.50 -17.05 16.90
CA VAL A 123 5.64 -16.47 15.86
C VAL A 123 5.73 -17.27 14.57
N ILE A 124 6.93 -17.67 14.15
CA ILE A 124 7.13 -18.49 12.94
C ILE A 124 6.40 -19.82 13.09
N ASP A 125 6.59 -20.55 14.21
CA ASP A 125 5.93 -21.83 14.46
C ASP A 125 4.40 -21.69 14.40
N ARG A 126 3.85 -20.63 15.03
CA ARG A 126 2.41 -20.38 15.02
C ARG A 126 1.87 -20.17 13.59
N ILE A 127 2.60 -19.49 12.72
CA ILE A 127 2.18 -19.27 11.33
C ILE A 127 2.22 -20.61 10.54
N PHE A 128 3.23 -21.44 10.79
CA PHE A 128 3.28 -22.78 10.21
C PHE A 128 2.11 -23.65 10.68
N ASP A 129 1.80 -23.65 12.00
CA ASP A 129 0.66 -24.40 12.55
C ASP A 129 -0.66 -23.93 11.92
N ASN A 130 -0.85 -22.63 11.75
CA ASN A 130 -2.02 -22.08 11.09
C ASN A 130 -2.11 -22.52 9.62
N ALA A 131 -0.99 -22.52 8.90
CA ALA A 131 -0.95 -22.95 7.51
C ALA A 131 -1.25 -24.46 7.38
N ALA A 132 -0.65 -25.27 8.23
CA ALA A 132 -0.90 -26.71 8.28
C ALA A 132 -2.37 -27.02 8.63
N ALA A 133 -2.92 -26.39 9.67
CA ALA A 133 -4.32 -26.53 10.06
C ALA A 133 -5.32 -26.12 8.97
N ALA A 134 -4.93 -25.16 8.12
CA ALA A 134 -5.72 -24.70 6.97
C ALA A 134 -5.45 -25.51 5.68
N GLY A 135 -4.63 -26.56 5.73
CA GLY A 135 -4.24 -27.38 4.56
C GLY A 135 -3.44 -26.59 3.51
N ARG A 136 -2.83 -25.47 3.88
CA ARG A 136 -2.08 -24.62 2.94
C ARG A 136 -0.69 -25.18 2.69
N LYS A 137 -0.26 -25.13 1.44
CA LYS A 137 1.09 -25.50 1.00
C LYS A 137 2.03 -24.29 0.88
N THR A 138 1.52 -23.09 1.11
CA THR A 138 2.30 -21.85 1.01
C THR A 138 1.94 -20.89 2.14
N MET A 139 2.94 -20.15 2.61
CA MET A 139 2.80 -19.04 3.54
C MET A 139 3.73 -17.90 3.16
N ALA A 140 3.66 -16.75 3.82
CA ALA A 140 4.51 -15.63 3.51
C ALA A 140 5.01 -14.92 4.78
N VAL A 141 6.30 -14.59 4.77
CA VAL A 141 6.94 -13.78 5.81
C VAL A 141 7.58 -12.56 5.17
N ASN A 142 7.23 -11.38 5.68
CA ASN A 142 7.88 -10.14 5.31
C ASN A 142 8.74 -9.64 6.46
N PHE A 143 10.00 -9.38 6.21
CA PHE A 143 10.91 -8.76 7.17
C PHE A 143 10.88 -7.24 7.02
N HIS A 144 10.68 -6.56 8.13
CA HIS A 144 10.57 -5.10 8.17
C HIS A 144 11.01 -4.57 9.55
N GLY A 145 10.65 -3.34 9.87
CA GLY A 145 10.92 -2.66 11.13
C GLY A 145 11.52 -1.29 10.91
N GLY A 146 12.54 -0.91 11.66
CA GLY A 146 13.43 0.17 11.31
C GLY A 146 14.15 -0.20 10.02
N ASP A 147 15.10 -1.13 10.11
CA ASP A 147 15.64 -1.84 8.95
C ASP A 147 16.25 -3.18 9.40
N PRO A 148 15.93 -4.32 8.79
CA PRO A 148 16.53 -5.62 9.15
C PRO A 148 18.04 -5.65 9.04
N GLY A 149 18.63 -4.79 8.20
CA GLY A 149 20.09 -4.63 8.07
C GLY A 149 20.77 -4.17 9.37
N ALA A 150 20.05 -3.49 10.26
CA ALA A 150 20.59 -3.06 11.56
C ALA A 150 20.76 -4.22 12.56
N VAL A 151 20.06 -5.33 12.36
CA VAL A 151 20.14 -6.54 13.21
C VAL A 151 20.44 -7.78 12.38
N TRP A 152 21.45 -7.66 11.52
CA TRP A 152 21.78 -8.65 10.50
C TRP A 152 21.88 -10.10 11.02
N PRO A 153 22.58 -10.39 12.14
CA PRO A 153 22.65 -11.75 12.69
C PRO A 153 21.29 -12.35 13.01
N LEU A 154 20.37 -11.54 13.55
CA LEU A 154 19.01 -11.99 13.86
C LEU A 154 18.22 -12.25 12.56
N PHE A 155 18.37 -11.39 11.56
CA PHE A 155 17.69 -11.56 10.27
C PHE A 155 18.13 -12.86 9.58
N VAL A 156 19.43 -13.12 9.51
CA VAL A 156 20.00 -14.37 8.96
C VAL A 156 19.43 -15.56 9.71
N ARG A 157 19.54 -15.56 11.04
CA ARG A 157 19.05 -16.65 11.90
C ARG A 157 17.54 -16.92 11.74
N ALA A 158 16.75 -15.86 11.61
CA ALA A 158 15.30 -16.00 11.38
C ALA A 158 14.98 -16.65 10.02
N ARG A 159 15.75 -16.30 8.97
CA ARG A 159 15.59 -16.91 7.64
C ARG A 159 16.03 -18.37 7.62
N ASP A 160 17.11 -18.70 8.32
CA ASP A 160 17.60 -20.08 8.43
C ASP A 160 16.55 -20.94 9.16
N TYR A 161 15.97 -20.43 10.26
CA TYR A 161 14.90 -21.11 10.98
C TYR A 161 13.67 -21.36 10.10
N LEU A 162 13.28 -20.37 9.28
CA LEU A 162 12.18 -20.55 8.31
C LEU A 162 12.48 -21.68 7.33
N ARG A 163 13.71 -21.78 6.83
CA ARG A 163 14.12 -22.81 5.87
C ARG A 163 14.08 -24.21 6.50
N ASP A 164 14.54 -24.35 7.75
CA ASP A 164 14.50 -25.62 8.47
C ASP A 164 13.06 -26.08 8.70
N ARG A 165 12.17 -25.17 9.05
CA ARG A 165 10.73 -25.44 9.21
C ARG A 165 10.05 -25.78 7.89
N GLU A 166 10.39 -25.09 6.82
CA GLU A 166 9.91 -25.35 5.45
C GLU A 166 10.26 -26.77 5.02
N GLY A 167 11.53 -27.17 5.20
CA GLY A 167 12.01 -28.52 4.88
C GLY A 167 11.32 -29.62 5.69
N SER A 168 11.06 -29.36 6.98
CA SER A 168 10.43 -30.35 7.88
C SER A 168 8.92 -30.52 7.67
N LEU A 169 8.20 -29.49 7.25
CA LEU A 169 6.74 -29.47 7.13
C LEU A 169 6.22 -29.51 5.69
N GLY A 170 7.08 -29.32 4.70
CA GLY A 170 6.69 -29.27 3.29
C GLY A 170 5.74 -28.12 2.95
N ILE A 171 5.84 -27.02 3.69
CA ILE A 171 5.07 -25.79 3.47
C ILE A 171 6.04 -24.71 2.95
N HIS A 172 5.88 -24.31 1.70
CA HIS A 172 6.76 -23.32 1.08
C HIS A 172 6.54 -21.91 1.64
N VAL A 173 7.63 -21.21 1.97
CA VAL A 173 7.62 -19.84 2.52
C VAL A 173 8.11 -18.83 1.50
N THR A 174 7.20 -17.97 1.04
CA THR A 174 7.62 -16.80 0.26
C THR A 174 8.12 -15.71 1.21
N THR A 175 9.35 -15.26 0.99
CA THR A 175 10.01 -14.24 1.81
C THR A 175 10.15 -12.91 1.07
N SER A 176 10.00 -11.82 1.81
CA SER A 176 10.26 -10.48 1.28
C SER A 176 10.88 -9.58 2.35
N VAL A 177 11.57 -8.54 1.92
CA VAL A 177 12.18 -7.56 2.82
C VAL A 177 11.94 -6.13 2.35
N GLY A 178 11.59 -5.24 3.29
CA GLY A 178 11.66 -3.81 3.10
C GLY A 178 13.00 -3.30 3.66
N THR A 179 13.84 -2.69 2.83
CA THR A 179 15.16 -2.23 3.24
C THR A 179 15.53 -0.87 2.65
N ASN A 180 16.34 -0.14 3.36
CA ASN A 180 16.96 1.09 2.87
C ASN A 180 18.18 0.82 1.97
N GLY A 181 18.67 -0.42 1.90
CA GLY A 181 19.76 -0.83 1.03
C GLY A 181 21.17 -0.50 1.50
N VAL A 182 21.35 -0.03 2.73
CA VAL A 182 22.68 0.15 3.33
C VAL A 182 23.20 -1.21 3.78
N LEU A 183 23.81 -1.91 2.83
CA LEU A 183 24.31 -3.28 2.99
C LEU A 183 25.76 -3.36 2.50
N ASP A 184 26.59 -4.15 3.17
CA ASP A 184 27.91 -4.51 2.68
C ASP A 184 27.83 -5.58 1.57
N GLN A 185 28.97 -5.95 1.00
CA GLN A 185 29.03 -6.92 -0.10
C GLN A 185 28.53 -8.31 0.31
N ALA A 186 28.90 -8.79 1.49
CA ALA A 186 28.49 -10.10 1.98
C ALA A 186 26.98 -10.15 2.26
N GLN A 187 26.44 -9.07 2.82
CA GLN A 187 25.02 -8.91 3.08
C GLN A 187 24.21 -8.88 1.80
N ARG A 188 24.64 -8.15 0.77
CA ARG A 188 23.98 -8.13 -0.56
C ARG A 188 23.93 -9.52 -1.18
N LEU A 189 25.07 -10.21 -1.18
CA LEU A 189 25.17 -11.57 -1.73
C LEU A 189 24.22 -12.52 -0.99
N TRP A 190 24.26 -12.52 0.33
CA TRP A 190 23.39 -13.39 1.15
C TRP A 190 21.92 -13.08 0.90
N LEU A 191 21.54 -11.80 0.87
CA LEU A 191 20.15 -11.39 0.68
C LEU A 191 19.57 -11.91 -0.64
N THR A 192 20.30 -11.75 -1.73
CA THR A 192 19.83 -12.20 -3.06
C THR A 192 19.78 -13.71 -3.23
N GLN A 193 20.49 -14.46 -2.40
CA GLN A 193 20.46 -15.93 -2.37
C GLN A 193 19.37 -16.50 -1.45
N ASN A 194 18.91 -15.75 -0.46
CA ASN A 194 18.08 -16.28 0.61
C ASN A 194 16.68 -15.64 0.73
N ILE A 195 16.43 -14.50 0.07
CA ILE A 195 15.16 -13.76 0.09
C ILE A 195 14.59 -13.71 -1.33
N ASP A 196 13.28 -13.88 -1.48
CA ASP A 196 12.64 -13.97 -2.81
C ASP A 196 12.42 -12.60 -3.46
N SER A 197 12.27 -11.54 -2.65
CA SER A 197 12.08 -10.19 -3.19
C SER A 197 12.35 -9.08 -2.17
N ALA A 198 12.65 -7.88 -2.67
CA ALA A 198 12.82 -6.70 -1.83
C ALA A 198 12.01 -5.49 -2.32
N THR A 199 11.70 -4.61 -1.36
CA THR A 199 11.36 -3.22 -1.64
C THR A 199 12.54 -2.36 -1.19
N LEU A 200 13.20 -1.74 -2.16
CA LEU A 200 14.37 -0.89 -1.93
C LEU A 200 13.96 0.58 -1.87
N SER A 201 14.39 1.28 -0.83
CA SER A 201 14.08 2.69 -0.64
C SER A 201 15.12 3.59 -1.31
N VAL A 202 14.74 4.24 -2.42
CA VAL A 202 15.62 5.16 -3.19
C VAL A 202 14.84 6.38 -3.62
N ASP A 203 15.30 7.59 -3.26
CA ASP A 203 14.55 8.82 -3.54
C ASP A 203 14.96 9.50 -4.86
N GLY A 204 16.04 9.06 -5.50
CA GLY A 204 16.51 9.63 -6.76
C GLY A 204 18.03 9.74 -6.84
N PRO A 205 18.56 10.71 -7.63
CA PRO A 205 19.99 10.97 -7.72
C PRO A 205 20.64 11.19 -6.34
N PRO A 206 21.96 10.98 -6.20
CA PRO A 206 22.66 11.11 -4.92
C PRO A 206 22.34 12.40 -4.17
N ALA A 207 22.34 13.55 -4.82
CA ALA A 207 22.03 14.83 -4.18
C ALA A 207 20.61 14.89 -3.58
N ILE A 208 19.61 14.26 -4.22
CA ILE A 208 18.25 14.17 -3.71
C ILE A 208 18.16 13.13 -2.59
N HIS A 209 18.72 11.95 -2.82
CA HIS A 209 18.69 10.86 -1.84
C HIS A 209 19.34 11.28 -0.52
N ASP A 210 20.54 11.85 -0.59
CA ASP A 210 21.35 12.22 0.58
C ASP A 210 20.83 13.46 1.32
N SER A 211 19.97 14.27 0.68
CA SER A 211 19.31 15.38 1.37
C SER A 211 18.32 14.89 2.45
N HIS A 212 17.83 13.68 2.33
CA HIS A 212 16.82 13.13 3.24
C HIS A 212 17.25 11.84 3.95
N ARG A 213 17.94 10.93 3.24
CA ARG A 213 18.32 9.60 3.75
C ARG A 213 19.78 9.58 4.17
N ILE A 214 20.05 10.14 5.36
CA ILE A 214 21.39 10.27 5.93
C ILE A 214 21.73 9.11 6.86
N LEU A 215 23.02 8.81 6.97
CA LEU A 215 23.56 7.95 8.02
C LEU A 215 23.44 8.60 9.40
N PRO A 216 23.62 7.86 10.52
CA PRO A 216 23.49 8.42 11.87
C PRO A 216 24.45 9.57 12.18
N ASP A 217 25.61 9.63 11.52
CA ASP A 217 26.62 10.68 11.64
C ASP A 217 26.37 11.87 10.69
N GLY A 218 25.27 11.82 9.93
CA GLY A 218 24.91 12.86 8.94
C GLY A 218 25.55 12.67 7.57
N SER A 219 26.42 11.66 7.38
CA SER A 219 27.06 11.41 6.09
C SER A 219 26.10 10.83 5.04
N PRO A 220 26.43 10.94 3.74
CA PRO A 220 25.60 10.45 2.64
C PRO A 220 25.51 8.92 2.63
N SER A 221 24.33 8.41 2.24
CA SER A 221 24.08 6.96 2.14
C SER A 221 23.99 6.45 0.70
N SER A 222 23.81 7.33 -0.28
CA SER A 222 23.54 6.97 -1.68
C SER A 222 24.58 6.02 -2.26
N GLY A 223 25.87 6.23 -1.97
CA GLY A 223 26.95 5.38 -2.47
C GLY A 223 26.83 3.90 -2.07
N LEU A 224 26.28 3.62 -0.87
CA LEU A 224 26.03 2.25 -0.41
C LEU A 224 24.76 1.68 -1.06
N VAL A 225 23.70 2.48 -1.14
CA VAL A 225 22.40 2.08 -1.69
C VAL A 225 22.50 1.81 -3.19
N MET A 226 23.26 2.64 -3.94
CA MET A 226 23.49 2.43 -5.38
C MET A 226 24.24 1.11 -5.64
N LYS A 227 25.25 0.77 -4.83
CA LYS A 227 25.93 -0.54 -4.91
C LYS A 227 24.97 -1.72 -4.65
N THR A 228 23.98 -1.54 -3.80
CA THR A 228 22.96 -2.57 -3.55
C THR A 228 22.04 -2.72 -4.75
N MET A 229 21.60 -1.61 -5.34
CA MET A 229 20.75 -1.59 -6.53
C MET A 229 21.49 -2.22 -7.73
N GLU A 230 22.75 -1.84 -7.96
CA GLU A 230 23.61 -2.41 -9.00
C GLU A 230 23.76 -3.93 -8.83
N HIS A 231 24.03 -4.40 -7.60
CA HIS A 231 24.14 -5.84 -7.34
C HIS A 231 22.82 -6.57 -7.64
N PHE A 232 21.67 -6.01 -7.24
CA PHE A 232 20.37 -6.60 -7.53
C PHE A 232 20.13 -6.74 -9.04
N ASP A 233 20.54 -5.75 -9.82
CA ASP A 233 20.43 -5.77 -11.28
C ASP A 233 21.35 -6.82 -11.89
N GLN A 234 22.61 -6.90 -11.46
CA GLN A 234 23.61 -7.85 -11.96
C GLN A 234 23.14 -9.30 -11.79
N VAL A 235 22.54 -9.63 -10.63
CA VAL A 235 22.06 -10.99 -10.36
C VAL A 235 20.58 -11.20 -10.75
N LYS A 236 19.93 -10.20 -11.36
CA LYS A 236 18.52 -10.19 -11.76
C LYS A 236 17.58 -10.49 -10.58
N PHE A 237 17.91 -9.98 -9.41
CA PHE A 237 17.08 -10.15 -8.22
C PHE A 237 15.75 -9.40 -8.36
N ARG A 238 14.67 -9.99 -7.85
CA ARG A 238 13.34 -9.38 -7.92
C ARG A 238 13.19 -8.29 -6.88
N TYR A 239 13.10 -7.04 -7.30
CA TYR A 239 12.85 -5.91 -6.41
C TYR A 239 12.00 -4.83 -7.05
N GLY A 240 11.41 -3.97 -6.18
CA GLY A 240 10.78 -2.72 -6.56
C GLY A 240 11.42 -1.55 -5.81
N ILE A 241 11.25 -0.35 -6.35
CA ILE A 241 11.74 0.87 -5.71
C ILE A 241 10.58 1.64 -5.10
N ARG A 242 10.79 2.15 -3.87
CA ARG A 242 9.92 3.13 -3.23
C ARG A 242 10.66 4.43 -3.01
N SER A 243 10.13 5.51 -3.59
CA SER A 243 10.64 6.87 -3.49
C SER A 243 9.65 7.75 -2.73
N THR A 244 10.14 8.54 -1.79
CA THR A 244 9.35 9.51 -1.04
C THR A 244 9.61 10.90 -1.62
N ILE A 245 8.54 11.59 -1.98
CA ILE A 245 8.57 12.93 -2.58
C ILE A 245 8.18 13.96 -1.53
N THR A 246 9.03 14.94 -1.33
CA THR A 246 8.82 16.07 -0.42
C THR A 246 8.53 17.36 -1.21
N ALA A 247 8.15 18.42 -0.52
CA ALA A 247 7.96 19.74 -1.15
C ALA A 247 9.24 20.24 -1.85
N GLU A 248 10.41 19.88 -1.33
CA GLU A 248 11.71 20.27 -1.88
C GLU A 248 12.08 19.48 -3.15
N THR A 249 11.46 18.30 -3.36
CA THR A 249 11.82 17.41 -4.47
C THR A 249 10.71 17.21 -5.49
N VAL A 250 9.50 17.68 -5.23
CA VAL A 250 8.33 17.49 -6.11
C VAL A 250 8.53 18.04 -7.52
N SER A 251 9.13 19.20 -7.68
CA SER A 251 9.45 19.80 -8.99
C SER A 251 10.51 19.01 -9.77
N ARG A 252 11.26 18.11 -9.09
CA ARG A 252 12.31 17.28 -9.68
C ARG A 252 11.85 15.83 -9.96
N MET A 253 10.56 15.52 -9.88
CA MET A 253 10.06 14.15 -10.07
C MET A 253 10.40 13.55 -11.43
N GLU A 254 10.50 14.37 -12.47
CA GLU A 254 10.91 13.96 -13.81
C GLU A 254 12.37 13.49 -13.83
N GLU A 255 13.25 14.25 -13.20
CA GLU A 255 14.67 13.90 -13.01
C GLU A 255 14.82 12.62 -12.17
N ILE A 256 14.04 12.52 -11.08
CA ILE A 256 14.02 11.32 -10.22
C ILE A 256 13.59 10.10 -11.04
N ALA A 257 12.52 10.20 -11.83
CA ALA A 257 12.04 9.09 -12.65
C ALA A 257 13.10 8.68 -13.69
N HIS A 258 13.70 9.64 -14.38
CA HIS A 258 14.77 9.39 -15.34
C HIS A 258 15.94 8.66 -14.68
N PHE A 259 16.43 9.17 -13.54
CA PHE A 259 17.54 8.55 -12.82
C PHE A 259 17.23 7.11 -12.41
N LEU A 260 16.06 6.87 -11.78
CA LEU A 260 15.68 5.54 -11.31
C LEU A 260 15.49 4.57 -12.49
N CYS A 261 14.93 5.02 -13.60
CA CYS A 261 14.75 4.17 -14.79
C CYS A 261 16.06 3.85 -15.52
N SER A 262 17.01 4.81 -15.56
CA SER A 262 18.29 4.64 -16.24
C SER A 262 19.28 3.80 -15.42
N ASN A 263 19.18 3.83 -14.08
CA ASN A 263 20.17 3.21 -13.19
C ASN A 263 19.61 2.00 -12.43
N SER A 264 18.44 1.48 -12.78
CA SER A 264 17.89 0.26 -12.17
C SER A 264 17.17 -0.62 -13.17
N ALA A 265 17.15 -1.94 -12.90
CA ALA A 265 16.31 -2.90 -13.61
C ALA A 265 14.92 -3.07 -12.97
N ALA A 266 14.60 -2.33 -11.91
CA ALA A 266 13.32 -2.40 -11.23
C ALA A 266 12.16 -2.08 -12.18
N LYS A 267 11.24 -3.04 -12.36
CA LYS A 267 10.09 -2.85 -13.25
C LYS A 267 9.03 -1.94 -12.65
N ARG A 268 8.93 -1.90 -11.32
CA ARG A 268 7.96 -1.11 -10.56
C ARG A 268 8.68 -0.07 -9.71
N ILE A 269 8.35 1.18 -9.95
CA ILE A 269 8.79 2.33 -9.15
C ILE A 269 7.55 2.93 -8.53
N GLN A 270 7.54 3.07 -7.22
CA GLN A 270 6.43 3.69 -6.49
C GLN A 270 6.88 5.03 -5.93
N MET A 271 6.23 6.11 -6.33
CA MET A 271 6.44 7.43 -5.77
C MET A 271 5.27 7.83 -4.88
N GLU A 272 5.57 8.20 -3.65
CA GLU A 272 4.58 8.59 -2.65
C GLU A 272 4.89 10.00 -2.11
N PRO A 273 3.89 10.87 -1.97
CA PRO A 273 4.10 12.13 -1.27
C PRO A 273 4.42 11.84 0.19
N MET A 274 5.38 12.58 0.73
CA MET A 274 5.71 12.56 2.15
C MET A 274 4.46 12.86 2.97
N PHE A 275 4.33 12.21 4.10
CA PHE A 275 3.26 12.47 5.04
C PHE A 275 3.85 12.94 6.38
N PRO A 276 3.39 14.06 6.96
CA PRO A 276 4.01 14.69 8.13
C PRO A 276 3.71 13.93 9.42
N ARG A 277 4.41 12.80 9.61
CA ARG A 277 4.26 11.90 10.74
C ARG A 277 5.61 11.40 11.23
N GLY A 278 5.69 10.97 12.48
CA GLY A 278 6.92 10.51 13.06
C GLY A 278 7.98 11.61 13.09
N ARG A 279 9.22 11.32 12.65
CA ARG A 279 10.29 12.33 12.60
C ARG A 279 9.96 13.49 11.67
N ALA A 280 9.19 13.25 10.61
CA ALA A 280 8.76 14.31 9.70
C ALA A 280 7.96 15.42 10.40
N ALA A 281 7.13 15.09 11.40
CA ALA A 281 6.33 16.07 12.13
C ALA A 281 7.16 17.08 12.94
N GLY A 282 8.41 16.75 13.26
CA GLY A 282 9.35 17.62 13.98
C GLY A 282 10.54 18.08 13.13
N SER A 283 10.52 17.88 11.80
CA SER A 283 11.57 18.29 10.88
C SER A 283 11.12 19.43 9.95
N ASP A 284 12.08 20.02 9.23
CA ASP A 284 11.80 21.02 8.19
C ASP A 284 11.23 20.41 6.90
N SER A 285 11.20 19.06 6.79
CA SER A 285 10.63 18.39 5.63
C SER A 285 9.11 18.57 5.57
N ARG A 286 8.59 18.98 4.41
CA ARG A 286 7.17 19.22 4.20
C ARG A 286 6.58 18.32 3.14
N ALA A 287 5.29 18.02 3.27
CA ALA A 287 4.53 17.37 2.21
C ALA A 287 4.48 18.29 0.97
N PRO A 288 4.55 17.74 -0.24
CA PRO A 288 4.31 18.50 -1.44
C PRO A 288 2.85 18.95 -1.50
N GLU A 289 2.60 20.04 -2.16
CA GLU A 289 1.28 20.52 -2.51
C GLU A 289 0.62 19.52 -3.47
N ALA A 290 -0.69 19.25 -3.28
CA ALA A 290 -1.35 18.12 -3.96
C ALA A 290 -1.39 18.26 -5.49
N GLN A 291 -1.73 19.46 -6.00
CA GLN A 291 -1.78 19.70 -7.43
C GLN A 291 -0.38 19.69 -8.05
N GLU A 292 0.61 20.24 -7.37
CA GLU A 292 2.01 20.19 -7.81
C GLU A 292 2.52 18.76 -7.90
N PHE A 293 2.17 17.92 -6.92
CA PHE A 293 2.49 16.48 -6.98
C PHE A 293 1.86 15.83 -8.20
N VAL A 294 0.57 16.04 -8.45
CA VAL A 294 -0.14 15.46 -9.60
C VAL A 294 0.53 15.85 -10.93
N ASP A 295 0.81 17.12 -11.11
CA ASP A 295 1.36 17.63 -12.37
C ASP A 295 2.77 17.08 -12.65
N ASN A 296 3.62 17.02 -11.61
CA ASN A 296 4.95 16.44 -11.76
C ASN A 296 4.94 14.90 -11.82
N PHE A 297 3.99 14.23 -11.16
CA PHE A 297 3.78 12.79 -11.32
C PHE A 297 3.41 12.41 -12.75
N ARG A 298 2.57 13.23 -13.41
CA ARG A 298 2.21 13.05 -14.84
C ARG A 298 3.44 13.10 -15.75
N LYS A 299 4.35 14.05 -15.52
CA LYS A 299 5.61 14.15 -16.27
C LYS A 299 6.51 12.93 -16.00
N ALA A 300 6.73 12.61 -14.73
CA ALA A 300 7.54 11.47 -14.31
C ALA A 300 7.01 10.14 -14.87
N ARG A 301 5.68 9.96 -14.94
CA ARG A 301 5.04 8.78 -15.52
C ARG A 301 5.32 8.64 -17.02
N LYS A 302 5.36 9.76 -17.76
CA LYS A 302 5.73 9.74 -19.19
C LYS A 302 7.19 9.30 -19.37
N VAL A 303 8.10 9.82 -18.53
CA VAL A 303 9.51 9.38 -18.53
C VAL A 303 9.60 7.88 -18.27
N ALA A 304 8.99 7.38 -17.21
CA ALA A 304 9.02 5.95 -16.86
C ALA A 304 8.46 5.06 -17.98
N ALA A 305 7.36 5.49 -18.62
CA ALA A 305 6.77 4.79 -19.75
C ALA A 305 7.73 4.71 -20.96
N GLY A 306 8.52 5.76 -21.24
CA GLY A 306 9.55 5.77 -22.26
C GLY A 306 10.64 4.72 -22.04
N PHE A 307 10.89 4.33 -20.77
CA PHE A 307 11.80 3.24 -20.39
C PHE A 307 11.10 1.86 -20.29
N GLY A 308 9.81 1.75 -20.61
CA GLY A 308 9.03 0.52 -20.39
C GLY A 308 8.85 0.15 -18.92
N ARG A 309 8.87 1.15 -18.02
CA ARG A 309 8.70 0.97 -16.56
C ARG A 309 7.33 1.45 -16.10
N THR A 310 6.85 0.86 -15.01
CA THR A 310 5.61 1.29 -14.37
C THR A 310 5.91 2.22 -13.21
N LEU A 311 5.46 3.48 -13.33
CA LEU A 311 5.42 4.41 -12.22
C LEU A 311 4.04 4.32 -11.55
N SER A 312 4.02 4.00 -10.26
CA SER A 312 2.81 3.77 -9.49
C SER A 312 2.68 4.72 -8.29
N TYR A 313 1.43 4.96 -7.91
CA TYR A 313 1.05 5.66 -6.68
C TYR A 313 -0.01 4.83 -5.96
N SER A 314 0.07 4.74 -4.63
CA SER A 314 -0.74 3.78 -3.85
C SER A 314 -2.25 4.04 -3.87
N GLY A 315 -2.67 5.28 -4.10
CA GLY A 315 -4.09 5.68 -4.10
C GLY A 315 -4.77 5.61 -5.47
N ALA A 316 -4.02 5.40 -6.58
CA ALA A 316 -4.55 5.31 -7.93
C ALA A 316 -4.20 3.94 -8.55
N ARG A 317 -5.15 3.00 -8.47
CA ARG A 317 -4.96 1.57 -8.81
C ARG A 317 -6.16 1.07 -9.60
N LEU A 318 -6.35 1.53 -10.83
CA LEU A 318 -7.51 1.18 -11.65
C LEU A 318 -7.63 -0.33 -11.93
N ASP A 319 -6.51 -1.04 -11.87
CA ASP A 319 -6.41 -2.50 -12.00
C ASP A 319 -6.86 -3.28 -10.76
N VAL A 320 -7.17 -2.60 -9.65
CA VAL A 320 -7.58 -3.21 -8.37
C VAL A 320 -8.96 -2.73 -7.97
N LEU A 321 -9.93 -3.64 -7.92
CA LEU A 321 -11.22 -3.40 -7.29
C LEU A 321 -11.18 -3.86 -5.83
N THR A 322 -11.53 -2.97 -4.91
CA THR A 322 -11.49 -3.26 -3.48
C THR A 322 -12.38 -2.31 -2.68
N ASN A 323 -12.91 -2.77 -1.57
CA ASN A 323 -13.63 -1.94 -0.60
C ASN A 323 -12.75 -1.49 0.58
N VAL A 324 -11.50 -1.95 0.64
CA VAL A 324 -10.50 -1.57 1.66
C VAL A 324 -9.21 -1.11 0.99
N PHE A 325 -8.58 -0.06 1.52
CA PHE A 325 -7.34 0.46 0.94
C PHE A 325 -6.19 -0.55 1.00
N CYS A 326 -6.04 -1.21 2.13
CA CYS A 326 -5.01 -2.21 2.36
C CYS A 326 -5.44 -3.19 3.46
N LYS A 327 -4.61 -4.20 3.72
CA LYS A 327 -4.87 -5.22 4.74
C LYS A 327 -4.87 -4.71 6.18
N ALA A 328 -4.49 -3.45 6.43
CA ALA A 328 -4.65 -2.83 7.75
C ALA A 328 -6.10 -2.80 8.23
N CYS A 329 -7.07 -2.97 7.32
CA CYS A 329 -8.48 -3.13 7.66
C CYS A 329 -8.83 -4.56 8.11
N GLY A 330 -7.95 -5.25 8.82
CA GLY A 330 -8.26 -6.45 9.59
C GLY A 330 -7.44 -7.71 9.35
N ASP A 331 -6.86 -7.91 8.16
CA ASP A 331 -6.16 -9.17 7.81
C ASP A 331 -4.63 -9.10 7.90
N SER A 332 -4.07 -7.97 8.34
CA SER A 332 -2.62 -7.83 8.49
C SER A 332 -2.18 -8.30 9.87
N ALA A 333 -1.10 -9.06 9.90
CA ALA A 333 -0.39 -9.44 11.12
C ALA A 333 1.02 -8.84 11.06
N VAL A 334 1.22 -7.71 11.72
CA VAL A 334 2.54 -7.12 11.94
C VAL A 334 2.89 -7.33 13.40
N VAL A 335 3.94 -8.10 13.67
CA VAL A 335 4.43 -8.34 15.03
C VAL A 335 5.61 -7.44 15.29
N THR A 336 5.51 -6.59 16.30
CA THR A 336 6.53 -5.63 16.71
C THR A 336 7.62 -6.29 17.58
N PRO A 337 8.76 -5.66 17.81
CA PRO A 337 9.80 -6.19 18.70
C PRO A 337 9.32 -6.45 20.12
N SER A 338 8.35 -5.68 20.63
CA SER A 338 7.72 -5.87 21.93
C SER A 338 6.69 -7.02 21.97
N GLY A 339 6.37 -7.62 20.82
CA GLY A 339 5.37 -8.69 20.68
C GLY A 339 3.95 -8.18 20.43
N ASP A 340 3.72 -6.88 20.38
CA ASP A 340 2.41 -6.36 20.06
C ASP A 340 2.04 -6.66 18.61
N ILE A 341 0.75 -6.86 18.35
CA ILE A 341 0.22 -7.13 17.00
C ILE A 341 -0.54 -5.92 16.53
N THR A 342 -0.03 -5.30 15.48
CA THR A 342 -0.70 -4.21 14.78
C THR A 342 -1.10 -4.63 13.36
N SER A 343 -2.15 -4.02 12.83
CA SER A 343 -2.54 -4.23 11.44
C SER A 343 -1.82 -3.29 10.47
N CYS A 344 -1.16 -2.23 10.96
CA CYS A 344 -0.61 -1.15 10.14
C CYS A 344 0.91 -0.98 10.33
N TYR A 345 1.65 -0.95 9.22
CA TYR A 345 3.10 -0.68 9.22
C TYR A 345 3.45 0.73 9.71
N GLU A 346 2.56 1.70 9.48
CA GLU A 346 2.79 3.09 9.88
C GLU A 346 2.48 3.33 11.38
N VAL A 347 1.82 2.35 12.04
CA VAL A 347 1.44 2.42 13.46
C VAL A 347 2.03 1.20 14.16
N ALA A 348 3.32 1.25 14.43
CA ALA A 348 4.08 0.15 15.07
C ALA A 348 4.59 0.51 16.48
N ASP A 349 4.47 1.76 16.90
CA ASP A 349 4.76 2.21 18.26
C ASP A 349 3.46 2.21 19.09
N ALA A 350 3.44 1.50 20.21
CA ALA A 350 2.29 1.45 21.12
C ALA A 350 1.93 2.82 21.73
N LYS A 351 2.86 3.78 21.70
CA LYS A 351 2.65 5.17 22.15
C LYS A 351 2.02 6.06 21.08
N ASP A 352 1.87 5.56 19.86
CA ASP A 352 1.22 6.30 18.78
C ASP A 352 -0.25 6.54 19.12
N PRO A 353 -0.80 7.75 18.91
CA PRO A 353 -2.22 8.04 19.16
C PRO A 353 -3.19 7.08 18.41
N LEU A 354 -2.77 6.57 17.26
CA LEU A 354 -3.57 5.62 16.47
C LEU A 354 -3.36 4.16 16.91
N ALA A 355 -2.51 3.87 17.91
CA ALA A 355 -2.33 2.50 18.41
C ALA A 355 -3.65 1.91 18.92
N GLN A 356 -4.51 2.73 19.54
CA GLN A 356 -5.85 2.32 19.98
C GLN A 356 -6.74 1.80 18.85
N VAL A 357 -6.45 2.16 17.60
CA VAL A 357 -7.19 1.71 16.41
C VAL A 357 -6.55 0.47 15.80
N PHE A 358 -5.22 0.48 15.63
CA PHE A 358 -4.53 -0.52 14.82
C PHE A 358 -3.92 -1.67 15.60
N PHE A 359 -3.67 -1.49 16.92
CA PHE A 359 -3.19 -2.57 17.79
C PHE A 359 -4.39 -3.39 18.27
N PHE A 360 -4.35 -4.68 18.03
CA PHE A 360 -5.47 -5.58 18.34
C PHE A 360 -5.06 -6.87 19.05
N GLY A 361 -3.81 -7.01 19.43
CA GLY A 361 -3.36 -8.22 20.11
C GLY A 361 -1.89 -8.16 20.50
N ARG A 362 -1.45 -9.27 21.06
CA ARG A 362 -0.05 -9.47 21.46
C ARG A 362 0.33 -10.94 21.29
N TYR A 363 1.58 -11.19 20.92
CA TYR A 363 2.16 -12.53 21.02
C TYR A 363 2.48 -12.83 22.49
N ASP A 364 1.97 -13.97 22.98
CA ASP A 364 2.23 -14.48 24.31
C ASP A 364 3.31 -15.56 24.21
N SER A 365 4.50 -15.31 24.79
CA SER A 365 5.63 -16.22 24.74
C SER A 365 5.43 -17.44 25.65
N GLU A 366 4.63 -17.37 26.70
CA GLU A 366 4.37 -18.48 27.61
C GLU A 366 3.47 -19.53 26.93
N THR A 367 2.38 -19.08 26.36
CA THR A 367 1.42 -19.95 25.65
C THR A 367 1.79 -20.19 24.18
N ARG A 368 2.81 -19.51 23.67
CA ARG A 368 3.25 -19.49 22.26
C ARG A 368 2.07 -19.22 21.30
N SER A 369 1.20 -18.30 21.65
CA SER A 369 -0.02 -18.00 20.92
C SER A 369 -0.26 -16.50 20.74
N PHE A 370 -1.20 -16.18 19.85
CA PHE A 370 -1.68 -14.81 19.69
C PHE A 370 -2.86 -14.53 20.62
N ALA A 371 -2.67 -13.70 21.64
CA ALA A 371 -3.75 -13.14 22.44
C ALA A 371 -4.35 -11.95 21.65
N VAL A 372 -5.58 -12.09 21.17
CA VAL A 372 -6.25 -11.15 20.27
C VAL A 372 -7.45 -10.50 20.96
N ASP A 373 -7.52 -9.17 20.91
CA ASP A 373 -8.72 -8.41 21.22
C ASP A 373 -9.65 -8.41 20.00
N GLU A 374 -10.60 -9.33 19.97
CA GLU A 374 -11.53 -9.49 18.86
C GLU A 374 -12.45 -8.28 18.67
N GLN A 375 -12.72 -7.49 19.71
CA GLN A 375 -13.51 -6.26 19.59
C GLN A 375 -12.72 -5.18 18.86
N ARG A 376 -11.45 -5.00 19.19
CA ARG A 376 -10.56 -4.07 18.46
C ARG A 376 -10.37 -4.53 17.02
N ARG A 377 -10.15 -5.82 16.80
CA ARG A 377 -10.01 -6.38 15.47
C ARG A 377 -11.28 -6.19 14.64
N ALA A 378 -12.45 -6.41 15.20
CA ALA A 378 -13.73 -6.18 14.52
C ALA A 378 -13.91 -4.72 14.07
N ARG A 379 -13.40 -3.74 14.84
CA ARG A 379 -13.43 -2.32 14.44
C ARG A 379 -12.59 -2.04 13.19
N LEU A 380 -11.49 -2.76 12.98
CA LEU A 380 -10.67 -2.63 11.77
C LEU A 380 -11.45 -3.07 10.52
N PHE A 381 -12.32 -4.09 10.63
CA PHE A 381 -13.23 -4.49 9.56
C PHE A 381 -14.36 -3.48 9.33
N GLY A 382 -14.57 -2.54 10.24
CA GLY A 382 -15.46 -1.40 10.11
C GLY A 382 -14.85 -0.19 9.41
N LEU A 383 -13.67 -0.29 8.79
CA LEU A 383 -13.01 0.80 8.04
C LEU A 383 -13.14 0.74 6.50
N PRO A 384 -14.06 -0.05 5.90
CA PRO A 384 -14.22 -0.09 4.45
C PRO A 384 -14.80 1.22 3.89
N VAL A 385 -14.66 1.39 2.59
CA VAL A 385 -15.18 2.58 1.87
C VAL A 385 -16.70 2.71 1.97
N LEU A 386 -17.42 1.62 2.23
CA LEU A 386 -18.86 1.57 2.36
C LEU A 386 -19.40 2.49 3.46
N ASP A 387 -18.61 2.73 4.50
CA ASP A 387 -19.00 3.55 5.66
C ASP A 387 -18.52 4.99 5.59
N LYS A 388 -17.88 5.39 4.48
CA LYS A 388 -17.35 6.75 4.30
C LYS A 388 -18.29 7.61 3.46
N PRO A 389 -19.07 8.53 4.05
CA PRO A 389 -20.06 9.35 3.32
C PRO A 389 -19.44 10.09 2.13
N ARG A 390 -18.24 10.67 2.30
CA ARG A 390 -17.51 11.42 1.26
C ARG A 390 -17.12 10.57 0.03
N CYS A 391 -17.18 9.23 0.16
CA CYS A 391 -16.77 8.32 -0.91
C CYS A 391 -17.96 7.74 -1.69
N GLN A 392 -19.20 7.99 -1.25
CA GLN A 392 -20.38 7.32 -1.85
C GLN A 392 -20.54 7.63 -3.34
N ASP A 393 -20.36 8.89 -3.73
CA ASP A 393 -20.49 9.35 -5.12
C ASP A 393 -19.11 9.54 -5.80
N CYS A 394 -18.05 9.00 -5.22
CA CYS A 394 -16.71 9.17 -5.74
C CYS A 394 -16.33 8.07 -6.72
N PHE A 395 -16.00 8.43 -7.96
CA PHE A 395 -15.58 7.46 -8.98
C PHE A 395 -14.33 6.64 -8.61
N CYS A 396 -13.51 7.10 -7.66
CA CYS A 396 -12.38 6.37 -7.12
C CYS A 396 -12.76 5.36 -6.03
N LYS A 397 -14.04 5.29 -5.62
CA LYS A 397 -14.54 4.52 -4.48
C LYS A 397 -13.92 3.12 -4.42
N TRP A 398 -13.96 2.40 -5.52
CA TRP A 398 -13.55 0.99 -5.60
C TRP A 398 -12.07 0.77 -5.91
N HIS A 399 -11.27 1.83 -6.04
CA HIS A 399 -9.84 1.74 -6.30
C HIS A 399 -9.01 2.35 -5.18
N CYS A 400 -9.39 3.57 -4.76
CA CYS A 400 -8.83 4.26 -3.62
C CYS A 400 -9.31 3.67 -2.29
N ALA A 401 -10.55 3.13 -2.26
CA ALA A 401 -11.22 2.55 -1.09
C ALA A 401 -11.18 3.47 0.15
N GLY A 402 -11.31 4.78 -0.07
CA GLY A 402 -11.34 5.78 0.99
C GLY A 402 -9.97 6.15 1.56
N ASP A 403 -8.89 5.85 0.83
CA ASP A 403 -7.49 6.13 1.14
C ASP A 403 -6.92 5.40 2.36
N CYS A 404 -5.63 5.60 2.61
CA CYS A 404 -4.88 4.99 3.71
C CYS A 404 -5.53 5.32 5.08
N PRO A 405 -6.03 4.34 5.82
CA PRO A 405 -6.75 4.61 7.06
C PRO A 405 -5.90 5.32 8.11
N ALA A 406 -4.60 5.02 8.22
CA ALA A 406 -3.72 5.71 9.15
C ALA A 406 -3.55 7.20 8.81
N LYS A 407 -3.46 7.54 7.52
CA LYS A 407 -3.32 8.93 7.09
C LYS A 407 -4.62 9.71 7.21
N VAL A 408 -5.75 9.07 6.88
CA VAL A 408 -7.08 9.67 7.02
C VAL A 408 -7.39 9.97 8.48
N LEU A 409 -7.23 8.99 9.38
CA LEU A 409 -7.50 9.19 10.81
C LEU A 409 -6.57 10.20 11.45
N HIS A 410 -5.32 10.30 11.00
CA HIS A 410 -4.41 11.34 11.44
C HIS A 410 -4.86 12.74 11.00
N ALA A 411 -5.36 12.87 9.76
CA ALA A 411 -5.83 14.15 9.21
C ALA A 411 -7.21 14.56 9.77
N GLU A 412 -8.12 13.61 10.07
CA GLU A 412 -9.44 13.90 10.64
C GLU A 412 -9.37 14.50 12.05
N GLY A 413 -8.26 14.30 12.77
CA GLY A 413 -7.95 15.03 14.00
C GLY A 413 -7.62 16.51 13.78
N ALA A 414 -7.38 16.95 12.55
CA ALA A 414 -6.95 18.31 12.21
C ALA A 414 -8.03 19.21 11.58
N SER A 415 -8.98 18.71 10.79
CA SER A 415 -10.17 19.44 10.27
C SER A 415 -11.06 18.54 9.41
N THR A 416 -12.39 18.68 9.54
CA THR A 416 -13.38 17.82 8.83
C THR A 416 -13.97 18.43 7.55
N GLN A 417 -13.60 19.65 7.14
CA GLN A 417 -14.31 20.40 6.10
C GLN A 417 -13.71 20.36 4.71
N ASP A 418 -12.41 20.10 4.55
CA ASP A 418 -11.76 20.06 3.24
C ASP A 418 -11.49 18.62 2.81
N LEU A 419 -11.66 18.34 1.51
CA LEU A 419 -11.19 17.10 0.92
C LEU A 419 -9.68 17.01 1.17
N PRO A 420 -9.20 15.97 1.87
CA PRO A 420 -7.77 15.85 2.11
C PRO A 420 -7.00 15.95 0.79
N ASP A 421 -5.86 16.63 0.78
CA ASP A 421 -4.97 16.76 -0.39
C ASP A 421 -4.77 15.45 -1.13
N ARG A 422 -4.72 14.35 -0.39
CA ARG A 422 -4.65 13.01 -0.95
C ARG A 422 -5.88 12.60 -1.76
N CYS A 423 -7.08 13.09 -1.44
CA CYS A 423 -8.26 12.84 -2.28
C CYS A 423 -8.14 13.50 -3.65
N LEU A 424 -7.54 14.69 -3.73
CA LEU A 424 -7.24 15.34 -5.01
C LEU A 424 -6.29 14.45 -5.83
N ILE A 425 -5.16 14.05 -5.24
CA ILE A 425 -4.16 13.19 -5.91
C ILE A 425 -4.80 11.88 -6.40
N ASN A 426 -5.57 11.21 -5.52
CA ASN A 426 -6.22 9.94 -5.83
C ASN A 426 -7.17 10.08 -7.03
N ARG A 427 -7.99 11.14 -7.05
CA ARG A 427 -8.98 11.40 -8.10
C ARG A 427 -8.31 11.76 -9.43
N GLU A 428 -7.37 12.69 -9.42
CA GLU A 428 -6.71 13.15 -10.63
C GLU A 428 -5.89 12.01 -11.29
N LEU A 429 -5.12 11.26 -10.51
CA LEU A 429 -4.33 10.16 -11.08
C LEU A 429 -5.20 8.96 -11.51
N THR A 430 -6.34 8.70 -10.85
CA THR A 430 -7.29 7.69 -11.31
C THR A 430 -8.01 8.15 -12.59
N ARG A 431 -8.39 9.43 -12.66
CA ARG A 431 -8.97 10.02 -13.88
C ARG A 431 -8.04 9.87 -15.08
N ASP A 432 -6.73 10.12 -14.89
CA ASP A 432 -5.74 9.92 -15.96
C ASP A 432 -5.70 8.47 -16.47
N GLN A 433 -5.88 7.50 -15.57
CA GLN A 433 -5.92 6.08 -15.94
C GLN A 433 -7.22 5.75 -16.72
N LEU A 434 -8.35 6.33 -16.32
CA LEU A 434 -9.63 6.20 -17.03
C LEU A 434 -9.54 6.79 -18.44
N VAL A 435 -8.96 7.99 -18.59
CA VAL A 435 -8.73 8.62 -19.89
C VAL A 435 -7.81 7.76 -20.78
N ALA A 436 -6.77 7.18 -20.19
CA ALA A 436 -5.88 6.26 -20.94
C ALA A 436 -6.57 4.94 -21.34
N ALA A 437 -7.63 4.54 -20.65
CA ALA A 437 -8.42 3.37 -21.01
C ALA A 437 -9.36 3.63 -22.18
N LEU A 438 -9.84 4.86 -22.40
CA LEU A 438 -10.66 5.24 -23.57
C LEU A 438 -9.95 5.09 -24.93
N GLY A 439 -8.64 5.13 -24.95
CA GLY A 439 -7.84 5.04 -26.19
C GLY A 439 -7.29 3.64 -26.50
N LYS A 440 -7.80 2.61 -25.85
CA LYS A 440 -7.35 1.22 -26.02
C LYS A 440 -8.32 0.32 -26.80
N ASP A 441 -9.43 0.88 -27.29
CA ASP A 441 -10.41 0.16 -28.15
C ASP A 441 -10.07 0.28 -29.64
#